data_196e85c05df1eee0e1cd8f40bfc4d8f5
#
_entry.id   196e85c05df1eee0e1cd8f40bfc4d8f5
#
_cell.length_a   1.000
_cell.length_b   1.000
_cell.length_c   1.000
_cell.angle_alpha   90.00
_cell.angle_beta   90.00
_cell.angle_gamma   90.00
#
_symmetry.space_group_name_H-M   'P 1'
#
loop_
_entity.id
_entity.type
_entity.pdbx_description
1 polymer ?
#
loop_
_entity_poly.entity_id
_entity_poly.type
_entity_poly.pdbx_seq_one_letter_code
_entity_poly.pdbx_strand_id
1 'polypeptide(L)'
;MGRGRKPTPKPILKIRGSRVRGPHKSGIDAPPGVPPAPAWLCDIAREEWDRIVPMLEASKVMSPRHQQTLAAYCDSFADMVQADAELKANGTTLMDDKGRVSNHPAWLRKRDARNQMLKFAAEFGLTASALARVSAVDEKNSEDEAADAILFG
;
A
#
# COMPACT_ATOMS: atom_id res chain seq x y z
N MET A 1 -15.09 -7.86 -27.36
CA MET A 1 -15.17 -8.52 -26.03
C MET A 1 -15.11 -7.45 -24.97
N GLY A 2 -16.22 -7.19 -24.27
CA GLY A 2 -16.31 -6.16 -23.24
C GLY A 2 -15.49 -6.55 -22.00
N ARG A 3 -14.57 -5.69 -21.59
CA ARG A 3 -13.87 -5.83 -20.29
C ARG A 3 -14.87 -5.56 -19.17
N GLY A 4 -15.38 -6.62 -18.56
CA GLY A 4 -16.20 -6.52 -17.36
C GLY A 4 -15.44 -5.84 -16.21
N ARG A 5 -16.20 -5.22 -15.29
CA ARG A 5 -15.66 -4.62 -14.06
C ARG A 5 -14.93 -5.69 -13.26
N LYS A 6 -13.74 -5.37 -12.71
CA LYS A 6 -12.99 -6.28 -11.83
C LYS A 6 -13.89 -6.75 -10.67
N PRO A 7 -13.87 -8.04 -10.32
CA PRO A 7 -14.67 -8.55 -9.21
C PRO A 7 -14.28 -7.87 -7.90
N THR A 8 -15.27 -7.43 -7.16
CA THR A 8 -15.06 -6.80 -5.85
C THR A 8 -14.85 -7.89 -4.80
N PRO A 9 -13.81 -7.80 -3.96
CA PRO A 9 -13.58 -8.74 -2.88
C PRO A 9 -14.79 -8.91 -1.95
N LYS A 10 -14.99 -10.13 -1.43
CA LYS A 10 -16.14 -10.47 -0.54
C LYS A 10 -16.29 -9.52 0.66
N PRO A 11 -15.23 -9.16 1.39
CA PRO A 11 -15.38 -8.25 2.52
C PRO A 11 -16.02 -6.92 2.12
N ILE A 12 -15.63 -6.37 0.98
CA ILE A 12 -16.16 -5.11 0.46
C ILE A 12 -17.64 -5.26 0.03
N LEU A 13 -18.03 -6.44 -0.51
CA LEU A 13 -19.42 -6.71 -0.87
C LEU A 13 -20.30 -6.85 0.37
N LYS A 14 -19.81 -7.49 1.44
CA LYS A 14 -20.49 -7.56 2.73
C LYS A 14 -20.74 -6.17 3.34
N ILE A 15 -19.72 -5.31 3.36
CA ILE A 15 -19.83 -3.93 3.87
C ILE A 15 -20.89 -3.12 3.10
N ARG A 16 -21.05 -3.36 1.80
CA ARG A 16 -22.05 -2.70 0.95
C ARG A 16 -23.46 -3.27 1.05
N GLY A 17 -23.68 -4.30 1.88
CA GLY A 17 -24.95 -5.01 1.97
C GLY A 17 -25.32 -5.76 0.71
N SER A 18 -24.38 -6.01 -0.19
CA SER A 18 -24.62 -6.72 -1.44
C SER A 18 -24.68 -8.22 -1.18
N ARG A 19 -25.70 -8.90 -1.72
CA ARG A 19 -25.85 -10.36 -1.63
C ARG A 19 -24.64 -11.06 -2.26
N VAL A 20 -23.83 -11.70 -1.45
CA VAL A 20 -22.71 -12.53 -1.92
C VAL A 20 -23.27 -13.84 -2.44
N ARG A 21 -23.40 -13.98 -3.76
CA ARG A 21 -23.81 -15.24 -4.38
C ARG A 21 -22.60 -16.15 -4.60
N GLY A 22 -22.66 -17.36 -4.02
CA GLY A 22 -21.75 -18.49 -4.29
C GLY A 22 -20.44 -18.50 -3.50
N PRO A 23 -19.72 -19.63 -3.53
CA PRO A 23 -18.44 -19.79 -2.89
C PRO A 23 -17.38 -19.04 -3.72
N HIS A 24 -17.21 -17.75 -3.49
CA HIS A 24 -15.96 -17.12 -3.90
C HIS A 24 -14.86 -17.76 -3.06
N LYS A 25 -13.91 -18.42 -3.70
CA LYS A 25 -12.67 -18.79 -3.03
C LYS A 25 -12.11 -17.51 -2.38
N SER A 26 -12.04 -17.52 -1.05
CA SER A 26 -11.18 -16.60 -0.31
C SER A 26 -9.85 -16.59 -1.03
N GLY A 27 -9.22 -15.42 -1.13
CA GLY A 27 -7.92 -15.31 -1.80
C GLY A 27 -7.01 -16.44 -1.33
N ILE A 28 -6.17 -16.96 -2.23
CA ILE A 28 -5.30 -18.10 -1.93
C ILE A 28 -4.57 -17.76 -0.61
N ASP A 29 -4.79 -18.59 0.42
CA ASP A 29 -4.11 -18.43 1.71
C ASP A 29 -2.60 -18.45 1.45
N ALA A 30 -1.96 -17.31 1.65
CA ALA A 30 -0.53 -17.22 1.57
C ALA A 30 0.03 -17.55 2.95
N PRO A 31 1.06 -18.39 3.05
CA PRO A 31 1.69 -18.64 4.33
C PRO A 31 2.12 -17.29 4.95
N PRO A 32 1.87 -17.09 6.26
CA PRO A 32 2.36 -15.91 6.94
C PRO A 32 3.89 -15.94 6.94
N GLY A 33 4.51 -14.78 6.83
CA GLY A 33 5.95 -14.66 6.88
C GLY A 33 6.42 -13.31 6.37
N VAL A 34 7.53 -12.87 6.92
CA VAL A 34 8.21 -11.65 6.50
C VAL A 34 9.24 -11.99 5.44
N PRO A 35 9.09 -11.51 4.20
CA PRO A 35 10.13 -11.69 3.19
C PRO A 35 11.35 -10.83 3.52
N PRO A 36 12.56 -11.26 3.16
CA PRO A 36 13.75 -10.43 3.30
C PRO A 36 13.67 -9.22 2.36
N ALA A 37 14.35 -8.13 2.74
CA ALA A 37 14.49 -6.98 1.86
C ALA A 37 15.26 -7.39 0.58
N PRO A 38 14.79 -7.01 -0.61
CA PRO A 38 15.52 -7.25 -1.84
C PRO A 38 16.89 -6.57 -1.83
N ALA A 39 17.91 -7.25 -2.34
CA ALA A 39 19.30 -6.77 -2.33
C ALA A 39 19.52 -5.50 -3.19
N TRP A 40 18.66 -5.23 -4.14
CA TRP A 40 18.72 -4.07 -5.03
C TRP A 40 18.23 -2.76 -4.41
N LEU A 41 17.57 -2.80 -3.25
CA LEU A 41 17.11 -1.59 -2.57
C LEU A 41 18.31 -0.75 -2.12
N CYS A 42 18.26 0.56 -2.37
CA CYS A 42 19.22 1.51 -1.82
C CYS A 42 19.05 1.65 -0.29
N ASP A 43 20.03 2.26 0.38
CA ASP A 43 20.05 2.35 1.84
C ASP A 43 18.79 3.03 2.40
N ILE A 44 18.36 4.15 1.81
CA ILE A 44 17.13 4.86 2.23
C ILE A 44 15.89 3.96 2.12
N ALA A 45 15.78 3.21 1.02
CA ALA A 45 14.66 2.29 0.82
C ALA A 45 14.71 1.11 1.79
N ARG A 46 15.91 0.66 2.16
CA ARG A 46 16.12 -0.43 3.12
C ARG A 46 15.78 0.02 4.54
N GLU A 47 16.18 1.21 4.94
CA GLU A 47 15.78 1.79 6.23
C GLU A 47 14.27 1.91 6.34
N GLU A 48 13.58 2.33 5.27
CA GLU A 48 12.11 2.38 5.25
C GLU A 48 11.49 0.98 5.30
N TRP A 49 12.10 0.00 4.65
CA TRP A 49 11.67 -1.40 4.74
C TRP A 49 11.72 -1.91 6.19
N ASP A 50 12.85 -1.71 6.86
CA ASP A 50 13.04 -2.16 8.25
C ASP A 50 12.11 -1.43 9.22
N ARG A 51 11.72 -0.20 8.91
CA ARG A 51 10.76 0.58 9.70
C ARG A 51 9.32 0.06 9.56
N ILE A 52 8.92 -0.32 8.32
CA ILE A 52 7.51 -0.60 8.02
C ILE A 52 7.13 -2.06 8.22
N VAL A 53 8.04 -2.98 7.99
CA VAL A 53 7.81 -4.43 8.10
C VAL A 53 7.24 -4.85 9.46
N PRO A 54 7.78 -4.41 10.60
CA PRO A 54 7.22 -4.77 11.90
C PRO A 54 5.76 -4.32 12.09
N MET A 55 5.39 -3.16 11.52
CA MET A 55 4.03 -2.63 11.59
C MET A 55 3.05 -3.48 10.77
N LEU A 56 3.47 -3.90 9.58
CA LEU A 56 2.67 -4.75 8.69
C LEU A 56 2.55 -6.18 9.22
N GLU A 57 3.60 -6.68 9.89
CA GLU A 57 3.58 -7.98 10.55
C GLU A 57 2.61 -7.99 11.73
N ALA A 58 2.67 -6.96 12.58
CA ALA A 58 1.74 -6.80 13.70
C ALA A 58 0.27 -6.75 13.22
N SER A 59 0.03 -6.16 12.06
CA SER A 59 -1.30 -6.08 11.44
C SER A 59 -1.69 -7.35 10.66
N LYS A 60 -0.86 -8.40 10.65
CA LYS A 60 -1.07 -9.66 9.90
C LYS A 60 -1.31 -9.47 8.40
N VAL A 61 -0.83 -8.37 7.85
CA VAL A 61 -0.99 -8.03 6.42
C VAL A 61 0.15 -8.61 5.59
N MET A 62 1.30 -8.94 6.23
CA MET A 62 2.49 -9.40 5.52
C MET A 62 2.42 -10.85 5.07
N SER A 63 2.85 -11.06 3.84
CA SER A 63 3.05 -12.37 3.22
C SER A 63 4.23 -12.29 2.25
N PRO A 64 4.95 -13.38 1.99
CA PRO A 64 6.05 -13.42 1.01
C PRO A 64 5.65 -12.90 -0.39
N ARG A 65 4.39 -12.97 -0.75
CA ARG A 65 3.86 -12.44 -2.03
C ARG A 65 3.93 -10.93 -2.14
N HIS A 66 3.93 -10.24 -1.02
CA HIS A 66 3.93 -8.78 -0.99
C HIS A 66 5.32 -8.17 -1.11
N GLN A 67 6.38 -9.02 -1.18
CA GLN A 67 7.77 -8.56 -1.23
C GLN A 67 8.01 -7.48 -2.29
N GLN A 68 7.60 -7.73 -3.54
CA GLN A 68 7.85 -6.79 -4.63
C GLN A 68 7.01 -5.51 -4.52
N THR A 69 5.77 -5.63 -4.06
CA THR A 69 4.90 -4.46 -3.85
C THR A 69 5.42 -3.58 -2.72
N LEU A 70 5.89 -4.18 -1.63
CA LEU A 70 6.50 -3.44 -0.53
C LEU A 70 7.86 -2.84 -0.95
N ALA A 71 8.65 -3.56 -1.73
CA ALA A 71 9.90 -3.03 -2.28
C ALA A 71 9.65 -1.79 -3.16
N ALA A 72 8.62 -1.84 -4.01
CA ALA A 72 8.23 -0.68 -4.83
C ALA A 72 7.74 0.51 -4.00
N TYR A 73 7.07 0.26 -2.86
CA TYR A 73 6.74 1.33 -1.90
C TYR A 73 8.00 1.98 -1.33
N CYS A 74 8.94 1.18 -0.83
CA CYS A 74 10.18 1.67 -0.22
C CYS A 74 11.07 2.40 -1.24
N ASP A 75 11.14 1.91 -2.46
CA ASP A 75 11.86 2.54 -3.56
C ASP A 75 11.25 3.91 -3.92
N SER A 76 9.90 3.98 -4.03
CA SER A 76 9.20 5.25 -4.23
C SER A 76 9.43 6.23 -3.07
N PHE A 77 9.53 5.74 -1.84
CA PHE A 77 9.88 6.57 -0.69
C PHE A 77 11.30 7.15 -0.83
N ALA A 78 12.26 6.31 -1.19
CA ALA A 78 13.66 6.75 -1.40
C ALA A 78 13.77 7.78 -2.53
N ASP A 79 13.10 7.56 -3.65
CA ASP A 79 13.03 8.52 -4.75
C ASP A 79 12.46 9.88 -4.31
N MET A 80 11.41 9.86 -3.49
CA MET A 80 10.82 11.09 -2.94
C MET A 80 11.83 11.85 -2.06
N VAL A 81 12.55 11.15 -1.18
CA VAL A 81 13.54 11.73 -0.26
C VAL A 81 14.71 12.30 -1.04
N GLN A 82 15.24 11.56 -2.01
CA GLN A 82 16.35 12.01 -2.85
C GLN A 82 15.99 13.24 -3.69
N ALA A 83 14.81 13.20 -4.32
CA ALA A 83 14.32 14.33 -5.10
C ALA A 83 14.05 15.57 -4.23
N ASP A 84 13.60 15.38 -2.98
CA ASP A 84 13.46 16.48 -2.01
C ASP A 84 14.81 17.12 -1.64
N ALA A 85 15.82 16.29 -1.40
CA ALA A 85 17.17 16.75 -1.10
C ALA A 85 17.76 17.55 -2.28
N GLU A 86 17.56 17.05 -3.51
CA GLU A 86 18.00 17.73 -4.73
C GLU A 86 17.32 19.11 -4.92
N LEU A 87 16.00 19.18 -4.66
CA LEU A 87 15.26 20.44 -4.73
C LEU A 87 15.67 21.45 -3.64
N LYS A 88 16.03 20.96 -2.45
CA LYS A 88 16.54 21.81 -1.37
C LYS A 88 17.91 22.38 -1.70
N ALA A 89 18.76 21.62 -2.38
CA ALA A 89 20.08 22.04 -2.78
C ALA A 89 20.08 23.00 -3.99
N ASN A 90 19.25 22.70 -5.00
CA ASN A 90 19.31 23.36 -6.32
C ASN A 90 18.13 24.28 -6.61
N GLY A 91 17.13 24.35 -5.71
CA GLY A 91 15.89 25.08 -5.93
C GLY A 91 14.86 24.33 -6.75
N THR A 92 13.63 24.85 -6.79
CA THR A 92 12.48 24.22 -7.45
C THR A 92 12.36 24.58 -8.93
N THR A 93 13.09 25.60 -9.37
CA THR A 93 13.04 26.13 -10.74
C THR A 93 14.44 26.25 -11.32
N LEU A 94 14.51 26.07 -12.63
CA LEU A 94 15.70 26.31 -13.45
C LEU A 94 15.43 27.48 -14.37
N MET A 95 16.45 28.33 -14.60
CA MET A 95 16.41 29.40 -15.59
C MET A 95 17.42 29.08 -16.68
N ASP A 96 16.97 29.12 -17.92
CA ASP A 96 17.85 28.93 -19.08
C ASP A 96 18.60 30.21 -19.46
N ASP A 97 19.56 30.09 -20.38
CA ASP A 97 20.39 31.21 -20.88
C ASP A 97 19.56 32.32 -21.53
N LYS A 98 18.29 32.04 -21.85
CA LYS A 98 17.35 32.99 -22.44
C LYS A 98 16.37 33.59 -21.44
N GLY A 99 16.61 33.35 -20.14
CA GLY A 99 15.77 33.85 -19.04
C GLY A 99 14.42 33.12 -18.87
N ARG A 100 14.20 31.96 -19.52
CA ARG A 100 12.97 31.18 -19.35
C ARG A 100 13.06 30.34 -18.11
N VAL A 101 12.02 30.39 -17.30
CA VAL A 101 11.90 29.61 -16.06
C VAL A 101 11.17 28.32 -16.33
N SER A 102 11.72 27.19 -15.86
CA SER A 102 11.12 25.86 -15.91
C SER A 102 11.20 25.17 -14.55
N ASN A 103 10.33 24.18 -14.31
CA ASN A 103 10.43 23.36 -13.12
C ASN A 103 11.69 22.50 -13.15
N HIS A 104 12.33 22.35 -12.00
CA HIS A 104 13.45 21.42 -11.86
C HIS A 104 12.95 19.98 -12.12
N PRO A 105 13.70 19.12 -12.84
CA PRO A 105 13.28 17.73 -13.12
C PRO A 105 12.96 16.91 -11.85
N ALA A 106 13.68 17.15 -10.75
CA ALA A 106 13.44 16.51 -9.47
C ALA A 106 12.03 16.83 -8.91
N TRP A 107 11.39 17.93 -9.30
CA TRP A 107 10.03 18.24 -8.89
C TRP A 107 9.02 17.21 -9.43
N LEU A 108 9.16 16.80 -10.69
CA LEU A 108 8.34 15.77 -11.30
C LEU A 108 8.59 14.41 -10.63
N ARG A 109 9.85 14.02 -10.45
CA ARG A 109 10.21 12.78 -9.74
C ARG A 109 9.59 12.72 -8.34
N LYS A 110 9.74 13.78 -7.55
CA LYS A 110 9.15 13.89 -6.20
C LYS A 110 7.63 13.73 -6.22
N ARG A 111 6.95 14.39 -7.17
CA ARG A 111 5.49 14.31 -7.32
C ARG A 111 5.04 12.90 -7.67
N ASP A 112 5.72 12.27 -8.64
CA ASP A 112 5.35 10.95 -9.14
C ASP A 112 5.67 9.85 -8.12
N ALA A 113 6.80 9.92 -7.46
CA ALA A 113 7.18 9.06 -6.34
C ALA A 113 6.17 9.15 -5.18
N ARG A 114 5.76 10.36 -4.78
CA ARG A 114 4.73 10.56 -3.76
C ARG A 114 3.39 9.91 -4.16
N ASN A 115 2.98 10.08 -5.40
CA ASN A 115 1.73 9.49 -5.90
C ASN A 115 1.78 7.96 -5.91
N GLN A 116 2.91 7.37 -6.29
CA GLN A 116 3.10 5.91 -6.25
C GLN A 116 3.12 5.40 -4.82
N MET A 117 3.88 6.03 -3.93
CA MET A 117 3.94 5.69 -2.52
C MET A 117 2.53 5.69 -1.88
N LEU A 118 1.70 6.71 -2.15
CA LEU A 118 0.33 6.77 -1.63
C LEU A 118 -0.56 5.63 -2.14
N LYS A 119 -0.40 5.19 -3.39
CA LYS A 119 -1.13 4.04 -3.93
C LYS A 119 -0.76 2.75 -3.21
N PHE A 120 0.54 2.49 -3.05
CA PHE A 120 1.01 1.32 -2.32
C PHE A 120 0.64 1.37 -0.83
N ALA A 121 0.75 2.54 -0.20
CA ALA A 121 0.34 2.73 1.18
C ALA A 121 -1.14 2.39 1.41
N ALA A 122 -2.01 2.73 0.45
CA ALA A 122 -3.42 2.39 0.54
C ALA A 122 -3.68 0.88 0.40
N GLU A 123 -2.87 0.16 -0.39
CA GLU A 123 -2.97 -1.30 -0.53
C GLU A 123 -2.56 -2.04 0.74
N PHE A 124 -1.54 -1.55 1.44
CA PHE A 124 -1.05 -2.11 2.69
C PHE A 124 -1.82 -1.65 3.94
N GLY A 125 -2.85 -0.84 3.77
CA GLY A 125 -3.61 -0.34 4.91
C GLY A 125 -2.89 0.74 5.74
N LEU A 126 -1.85 1.36 5.22
CA LEU A 126 -1.06 2.37 5.92
C LEU A 126 -1.74 3.74 5.98
N THR A 127 -2.88 3.92 5.34
CA THR A 127 -3.68 5.13 5.44
C THR A 127 -4.77 4.98 6.48
N ALA A 128 -5.14 6.08 7.16
CA ALA A 128 -6.18 6.06 8.17
C ALA A 128 -7.52 5.50 7.66
N SER A 129 -7.87 5.79 6.40
CA SER A 129 -9.07 5.26 5.77
C SER A 129 -9.01 3.76 5.48
N ALA A 130 -7.81 3.22 5.25
CA ALA A 130 -7.61 1.79 5.03
C ALA A 130 -7.60 1.03 6.37
N LEU A 131 -7.00 1.58 7.41
CA LEU A 131 -7.05 1.05 8.78
C LEU A 131 -8.49 0.96 9.30
N ALA A 132 -9.28 2.02 9.14
CA ALA A 132 -10.70 2.02 9.55
C ALA A 132 -11.51 0.91 8.84
N ARG A 133 -11.16 0.56 7.60
CA ARG A 133 -11.82 -0.54 6.88
C ARG A 133 -11.43 -1.91 7.42
N VAL A 134 -10.16 -2.09 7.81
CA VAL A 134 -9.66 -3.35 8.39
C VAL A 134 -10.30 -3.56 9.75
N SER A 135 -10.29 -2.56 10.64
CA SER A 135 -10.90 -2.63 11.98
C SER A 135 -12.40 -2.93 11.92
N ALA A 136 -13.14 -2.29 11.02
CA ALA A 136 -14.58 -2.55 10.84
C ALA A 136 -14.89 -3.96 10.31
N VAL A 137 -13.94 -4.61 9.64
CA VAL A 137 -14.09 -6.01 9.18
C VAL A 137 -13.82 -6.98 10.33
N ASP A 138 -12.82 -6.68 11.16
CA ASP A 138 -12.46 -7.54 12.31
C ASP A 138 -13.55 -7.51 13.39
N GLU A 139 -14.12 -6.34 13.71
CA GLU A 139 -15.26 -6.22 14.63
C GLU A 139 -16.46 -7.03 14.14
N LYS A 140 -16.78 -6.95 12.87
CA LYS A 140 -17.92 -7.67 12.31
C LYS A 140 -17.71 -9.18 12.23
N ASN A 141 -16.49 -9.64 11.99
CA ASN A 141 -16.18 -11.07 12.02
C ASN A 141 -16.27 -11.64 13.45
N SER A 142 -15.85 -10.88 14.47
CA SER A 142 -15.98 -11.29 15.88
C SER A 142 -17.44 -11.36 16.35
N GLU A 143 -18.31 -10.45 15.85
CA GLU A 143 -19.76 -10.49 16.13
C GLU A 143 -20.44 -11.68 15.43
N ASP A 144 -20.08 -11.98 14.18
CA ASP A 144 -20.61 -13.12 13.42
C ASP A 144 -20.18 -14.46 14.07
N GLU A 145 -18.92 -14.59 14.51
CA GLU A 145 -18.42 -15.78 15.23
C GLU A 145 -19.10 -15.96 16.60
N ALA A 146 -19.33 -14.87 17.33
CA ALA A 146 -20.06 -14.93 18.60
C ALA A 146 -21.53 -15.30 18.43
N ALA A 147 -22.17 -14.83 17.36
CA ALA A 147 -23.55 -15.17 17.02
C ALA A 147 -23.68 -16.64 16.61
N ASP A 148 -22.74 -17.17 15.81
CA ASP A 148 -22.71 -18.57 15.39
C ASP A 148 -22.46 -19.51 16.59
N ALA A 149 -21.61 -19.14 17.53
CA ALA A 149 -21.36 -19.89 18.75
C ALA A 149 -22.60 -19.98 19.67
N ILE A 150 -23.47 -18.96 19.67
CA ILE A 150 -24.72 -18.95 20.44
C ILE A 150 -25.82 -19.81 19.76
N LEU A 151 -25.81 -19.89 18.44
CA LEU A 151 -26.86 -20.57 17.66
C LEU A 151 -26.59 -22.07 17.48
N PHE A 152 -25.35 -22.49 17.54
CA PHE A 152 -24.92 -23.87 17.19
C PHE A 152 -24.03 -24.52 18.29
N GLY A 153 -23.88 -23.87 19.46
CA GLY A 153 -23.12 -24.36 20.62
C GLY A 153 -23.93 -25.19 21.62
#